data_87b62df543a2b0c412c45afb2c201ab8
#
_entry.id   87b62df543a2b0c412c45afb2c201ab8
#
_cell.length_a   1.000
_cell.length_b   1.000
_cell.length_c   1.000
_cell.angle_alpha   90.00
_cell.angle_beta   90.00
_cell.angle_gamma   90.00
#
_symmetry.space_group_name_H-M   'P 1'
#
loop_
_entity.id
_entity.type
_entity.pdbx_description
1 polymer ?
#
loop_
_entity_poly.entity_id
_entity_poly.type
_entity_poly.pdbx_seq_one_letter_code
_entity_poly.pdbx_strand_id
1 'polypeptide(L)'
;MNSKTSEKTEVVNGEILHTPDHLQRHLTPRQVQFVAIGGSIGTALFVSIGYGLMRGAASLLIAFVLHALVIAQVNNSLAEMTVFMPISAAFIHHASAWVDDAWGFMIGWNFFLFEALLIPFEITALDMVLTFWRDDIPSAAVITVCIVLYALCNALMVKYFGETEFWLAGGKLLLIGILFFFTFITMVGGNPQRDAYGFRNWSKPGPFVEYIDDGDLGRFHGFLAALWQAAFTIVGPEYLAIVAGEAQRPRTTMKAAFKSVYWRFGLFFIGGALCVGIVLPANDPTLLNVLSSGETGTGAASPFVIAMKNMNVEVLPHLVNALLLTSIYSAGNAYVYCSSRSLYGLALNGHAPKFLTKCTKQGVPIYCLFVALAFACLSFLKLGSGSVKVLTWLTNLITGGTLVTYIVICINYLFFYRALKAQSFDRSDLPYRGYFQPYGTWVALVWLMAVEIFYGYAIFLRGRWDIGIFFSNYTMGFLAICLFCSWKILKRTQFVRPEHADLVWIRPAVDEHEAAMAGNENEVGLRRRPAQLVRVDMKLSRASRSPRV
;
A
#
# COMPACT_ATOMS: atom_id res chain seq x y z
N MET A 1 -21.37 36.62 -13.65
CA MET A 1 -20.67 36.49 -12.37
C MET A 1 -19.45 35.64 -12.61
N ASN A 2 -18.28 36.28 -12.75
CA ASN A 2 -17.01 35.67 -13.10
C ASN A 2 -16.43 34.90 -11.91
N SER A 3 -16.43 33.57 -11.96
CA SER A 3 -15.57 32.78 -11.09
C SER A 3 -14.15 32.87 -11.67
N LYS A 4 -13.30 33.68 -11.07
CA LYS A 4 -11.88 33.68 -11.32
C LYS A 4 -11.36 32.29 -10.90
N THR A 5 -11.01 31.45 -11.86
CA THR A 5 -10.14 30.29 -11.69
C THR A 5 -8.82 30.82 -11.11
N SER A 6 -8.50 30.44 -9.88
CA SER A 6 -7.21 30.72 -9.27
C SER A 6 -6.18 29.88 -10.03
N GLU A 7 -5.45 30.52 -10.94
CA GLU A 7 -4.28 29.94 -11.59
C GLU A 7 -3.22 29.70 -10.52
N LYS A 8 -2.84 28.44 -10.37
CA LYS A 8 -1.76 28.03 -9.45
C LYS A 8 -0.41 28.28 -10.14
N THR A 9 0.47 28.92 -9.44
CA THR A 9 1.75 29.40 -9.92
C THR A 9 2.89 28.50 -9.43
N GLU A 10 3.69 27.93 -10.32
CA GLU A 10 4.93 27.21 -10.02
C GLU A 10 6.16 28.09 -10.30
N VAL A 11 7.19 27.95 -9.48
CA VAL A 11 8.48 28.61 -9.67
C VAL A 11 9.54 27.57 -10.00
N VAL A 12 10.05 27.57 -11.23
CA VAL A 12 11.22 26.78 -11.65
C VAL A 12 12.30 27.77 -12.11
N ASN A 13 13.51 27.64 -11.58
CA ASN A 13 14.64 28.53 -11.85
C ASN A 13 14.36 30.02 -11.66
N GLY A 14 13.52 30.38 -10.70
CA GLY A 14 13.14 31.77 -10.44
C GLY A 14 12.01 32.31 -11.32
N GLU A 15 11.51 31.53 -12.27
CA GLU A 15 10.30 31.83 -13.05
C GLU A 15 9.09 31.10 -12.48
N ILE A 16 7.97 31.79 -12.46
CA ILE A 16 6.70 31.26 -11.97
C ILE A 16 6.07 30.40 -13.07
N LEU A 17 6.07 29.08 -12.91
CA LEU A 17 5.39 28.16 -13.79
C LEU A 17 4.01 27.77 -13.24
N HIS A 18 3.00 27.83 -14.12
CA HIS A 18 1.66 27.37 -13.79
C HIS A 18 1.59 25.84 -13.85
N THR A 19 1.38 25.17 -12.72
CA THR A 19 1.13 23.72 -12.71
C THR A 19 -0.31 23.43 -13.13
N PRO A 20 -0.52 22.53 -14.09
CA PRO A 20 -1.85 22.07 -14.50
C PRO A 20 -2.44 21.01 -13.54
N ASP A 21 -2.00 20.96 -12.29
CA ASP A 21 -2.55 20.01 -11.32
C ASP A 21 -3.91 20.51 -10.82
N HIS A 22 -4.97 19.89 -11.33
CA HIS A 22 -6.36 20.18 -10.96
C HIS A 22 -6.83 19.43 -9.69
N LEU A 23 -5.93 18.71 -9.00
CA LEU A 23 -6.25 18.01 -7.76
C LEU A 23 -6.43 19.00 -6.62
N GLN A 24 -7.54 18.86 -5.90
CA GLN A 24 -7.90 19.75 -4.81
C GLN A 24 -7.47 19.15 -3.48
N ARG A 25 -6.86 19.94 -2.58
CA ARG A 25 -6.41 19.53 -1.25
C ARG A 25 -7.59 19.40 -0.28
N HIS A 26 -8.34 18.30 -0.38
CA HIS A 26 -9.56 18.07 0.40
C HIS A 26 -9.42 16.98 1.48
N LEU A 27 -8.42 16.10 1.40
CA LEU A 27 -8.28 15.00 2.33
C LEU A 27 -7.87 15.48 3.73
N THR A 28 -8.74 15.20 4.69
CA THR A 28 -8.46 15.43 6.11
C THR A 28 -7.39 14.45 6.63
N PRO A 29 -6.69 14.74 7.75
CA PRO A 29 -5.70 13.84 8.33
C PRO A 29 -6.24 12.41 8.60
N ARG A 30 -7.52 12.29 8.98
CA ARG A 30 -8.18 11.00 9.18
C ARG A 30 -8.33 10.24 7.86
N GLN A 31 -8.84 10.87 6.83
CA GLN A 31 -9.04 10.25 5.52
C GLN A 31 -7.71 9.76 4.92
N VAL A 32 -6.63 10.54 5.03
CA VAL A 32 -5.29 10.11 4.59
C VAL A 32 -4.86 8.80 5.29
N GLN A 33 -5.07 8.70 6.60
CA GLN A 33 -4.75 7.48 7.36
C GLN A 33 -5.57 6.28 6.89
N PHE A 34 -6.88 6.47 6.66
CA PHE A 34 -7.77 5.38 6.27
C PHE A 34 -7.58 4.95 4.81
N VAL A 35 -7.26 5.86 3.89
CA VAL A 35 -6.88 5.52 2.52
C VAL A 35 -5.62 4.64 2.52
N ALA A 36 -4.63 4.97 3.34
CA ALA A 36 -3.42 4.15 3.45
C ALA A 36 -3.67 2.78 4.12
N ILE A 37 -4.62 2.67 5.05
CA ILE A 37 -5.06 1.39 5.62
C ILE A 37 -5.84 0.60 4.56
N GLY A 38 -6.70 1.27 3.80
CA GLY A 38 -7.51 0.68 2.74
C GLY A 38 -6.67 -0.05 1.70
N GLY A 39 -5.65 0.59 1.16
CA GLY A 39 -4.75 0.00 0.17
C GLY A 39 -3.78 -1.05 0.74
N SER A 40 -3.37 -0.94 2.01
CA SER A 40 -2.37 -1.86 2.58
C SER A 40 -2.95 -3.13 3.20
N ILE A 41 -4.25 -3.18 3.52
CA ILE A 41 -4.90 -4.31 4.16
C ILE A 41 -6.01 -4.85 3.25
N GLY A 42 -5.74 -5.97 2.61
CA GLY A 42 -6.64 -6.67 1.70
C GLY A 42 -6.52 -8.18 1.86
N THR A 43 -6.76 -8.91 0.78
CA THR A 43 -6.68 -10.37 0.70
C THR A 43 -5.35 -10.93 1.17
N ALA A 44 -4.23 -10.24 0.91
CA ALA A 44 -2.89 -10.70 1.23
C ALA A 44 -2.70 -11.06 2.70
N LEU A 45 -3.23 -10.24 3.62
CA LEU A 45 -3.08 -10.44 5.06
C LEU A 45 -4.00 -11.53 5.62
N PHE A 46 -5.20 -11.72 5.07
CA PHE A 46 -6.21 -12.58 5.67
C PHE A 46 -6.38 -13.94 4.97
N VAL A 47 -6.02 -14.02 3.69
CA VAL A 47 -6.18 -15.22 2.87
C VAL A 47 -4.82 -15.74 2.43
N SER A 48 -4.05 -14.93 1.68
CA SER A 48 -2.79 -15.38 1.10
C SER A 48 -1.71 -15.69 2.14
N ILE A 49 -1.82 -15.19 3.38
CA ILE A 49 -0.91 -15.52 4.49
C ILE A 49 -0.87 -17.05 4.76
N GLY A 50 -1.89 -17.80 4.38
CA GLY A 50 -1.93 -19.26 4.46
C GLY A 50 -0.81 -19.93 3.68
N TYR A 51 -0.40 -19.38 2.53
CA TYR A 51 0.75 -19.90 1.76
C TYR A 51 2.06 -19.84 2.55
N GLY A 52 2.24 -18.78 3.33
CA GLY A 52 3.39 -18.66 4.23
C GLY A 52 3.30 -19.60 5.44
N LEU A 53 2.08 -19.79 6.00
CA LEU A 53 1.85 -20.68 7.13
C LEU A 53 2.20 -22.15 6.79
N MET A 54 1.90 -22.60 5.58
CA MET A 54 2.28 -23.95 5.12
C MET A 54 3.80 -24.23 5.17
N ARG A 55 4.62 -23.19 5.27
CA ARG A 55 6.09 -23.28 5.38
C ARG A 55 6.59 -23.30 6.83
N GLY A 56 5.66 -23.31 7.80
CA GLY A 56 5.93 -23.31 9.22
C GLY A 56 5.68 -21.96 9.88
N ALA A 57 5.14 -22.00 11.09
CA ALA A 57 4.76 -20.79 11.84
C ALA A 57 5.96 -19.89 12.13
N ALA A 58 7.13 -20.44 12.46
CA ALA A 58 8.35 -19.66 12.69
C ALA A 58 8.94 -19.11 11.39
N SER A 59 8.94 -19.89 10.29
CA SER A 59 9.35 -19.39 8.98
C SER A 59 8.55 -18.16 8.59
N LEU A 60 7.22 -18.22 8.75
CA LEU A 60 6.31 -17.11 8.47
C LEU A 60 6.62 -15.90 9.35
N LEU A 61 6.67 -16.06 10.67
CA LEU A 61 6.88 -14.95 11.59
C LEU A 61 8.23 -14.27 11.38
N ILE A 62 9.33 -15.04 11.25
CA ILE A 62 10.67 -14.49 11.04
C ILE A 62 10.73 -13.75 9.71
N ALA A 63 10.16 -14.32 8.63
CA ALA A 63 10.09 -13.67 7.33
C ALA A 63 9.35 -12.33 7.40
N PHE A 64 8.22 -12.28 8.09
CA PHE A 64 7.44 -11.05 8.26
C PHE A 64 8.19 -10.00 9.10
N VAL A 65 8.86 -10.40 10.19
CA VAL A 65 9.68 -9.48 10.99
C VAL A 65 10.82 -8.90 10.17
N LEU A 66 11.60 -9.75 9.49
CA LEU A 66 12.76 -9.30 8.71
C LEU A 66 12.33 -8.36 7.57
N HIS A 67 11.31 -8.75 6.81
CA HIS A 67 10.83 -7.92 5.70
C HIS A 67 10.21 -6.61 6.20
N ALA A 68 9.43 -6.62 7.29
CA ALA A 68 8.87 -5.41 7.89
C ALA A 68 9.95 -4.41 8.35
N LEU A 69 11.07 -4.89 8.90
CA LEU A 69 12.21 -4.04 9.26
C LEU A 69 12.84 -3.37 8.03
N VAL A 70 12.92 -4.08 6.92
CA VAL A 70 13.42 -3.54 5.64
C VAL A 70 12.44 -2.49 5.09
N ILE A 71 11.15 -2.81 5.02
CA ILE A 71 10.14 -1.86 4.53
C ILE A 71 10.01 -0.64 5.45
N ALA A 72 10.30 -0.77 6.74
CA ALA A 72 10.42 0.38 7.65
C ALA A 72 11.54 1.35 7.23
N GLN A 73 12.65 0.88 6.65
CA GLN A 73 13.69 1.76 6.10
C GLN A 73 13.26 2.41 4.79
N VAL A 74 12.51 1.69 3.94
CA VAL A 74 11.87 2.28 2.75
C VAL A 74 10.89 3.38 3.17
N ASN A 75 10.07 3.13 4.19
CA ASN A 75 9.15 4.11 4.77
C ASN A 75 9.90 5.37 5.27
N ASN A 76 11.05 5.21 5.93
CA ASN A 76 11.88 6.33 6.37
C ASN A 76 12.37 7.19 5.20
N SER A 77 12.85 6.54 4.14
CA SER A 77 13.33 7.20 2.93
C SER A 77 12.23 7.97 2.23
N LEU A 78 11.08 7.31 2.03
CA LEU A 78 9.93 7.91 1.38
C LEU A 78 9.34 9.06 2.20
N ALA A 79 9.31 8.91 3.53
CA ALA A 79 8.80 9.94 4.43
C ALA A 79 9.64 11.23 4.39
N GLU A 80 10.98 11.14 4.39
CA GLU A 80 11.84 12.32 4.27
C GLU A 80 11.54 13.07 2.97
N MET A 81 11.50 12.37 1.84
CA MET A 81 11.25 12.96 0.53
C MET A 81 9.84 13.54 0.42
N THR A 82 8.82 12.78 0.84
CA THR A 82 7.41 13.19 0.69
C THR A 82 7.04 14.32 1.65
N VAL A 83 7.54 14.34 2.89
CA VAL A 83 7.28 15.43 3.82
C VAL A 83 8.03 16.71 3.41
N PHE A 84 9.21 16.57 2.78
CA PHE A 84 9.94 17.69 2.21
C PHE A 84 9.21 18.28 1.00
N MET A 85 8.77 17.44 0.07
CA MET A 85 8.06 17.82 -1.16
C MET A 85 6.74 17.04 -1.30
N PRO A 86 5.66 17.45 -0.61
CA PRO A 86 4.38 16.74 -0.63
C PRO A 86 3.57 17.05 -1.90
N ILE A 87 3.73 16.20 -2.88
CA ILE A 87 2.99 16.19 -4.15
C ILE A 87 2.25 14.86 -4.33
N SER A 88 1.24 14.84 -5.19
CA SER A 88 0.57 13.59 -5.55
C SER A 88 1.53 12.67 -6.28
N ALA A 89 1.46 11.37 -6.00
CA ALA A 89 2.39 10.38 -6.55
C ALA A 89 3.88 10.79 -6.36
N ALA A 90 4.22 11.26 -5.15
CA ALA A 90 5.48 11.93 -4.84
C ALA A 90 6.71 11.19 -5.36
N PHE A 91 6.83 9.86 -5.15
CA PHE A 91 8.01 9.09 -5.56
C PHE A 91 8.19 9.02 -7.09
N ILE A 92 7.11 9.12 -7.88
CA ILE A 92 7.19 9.16 -9.35
C ILE A 92 7.76 10.50 -9.81
N HIS A 93 7.26 11.59 -9.25
CA HIS A 93 7.77 12.93 -9.56
C HIS A 93 9.21 13.13 -9.06
N HIS A 94 9.54 12.65 -7.85
CA HIS A 94 10.91 12.67 -7.31
C HIS A 94 11.88 11.90 -8.21
N ALA A 95 11.44 10.79 -8.83
CA ALA A 95 12.25 10.02 -9.75
C ALA A 95 12.64 10.83 -10.99
N SER A 96 11.69 11.53 -11.60
CA SER A 96 11.96 12.41 -12.75
C SER A 96 12.83 13.62 -12.37
N ALA A 97 12.52 14.26 -11.23
CA ALA A 97 13.17 15.52 -10.84
C ALA A 97 14.59 15.33 -10.29
N TRP A 98 14.87 14.22 -9.60
CA TRP A 98 16.15 14.04 -8.90
C TRP A 98 17.07 12.98 -9.49
N VAL A 99 16.52 12.04 -10.29
CA VAL A 99 17.30 10.96 -10.87
C VAL A 99 17.42 11.11 -12.39
N ASP A 100 16.32 10.90 -13.11
CA ASP A 100 16.25 10.96 -14.57
C ASP A 100 14.79 10.90 -15.03
N ASP A 101 14.42 11.61 -16.08
CA ASP A 101 13.07 11.55 -16.64
C ASP A 101 12.67 10.13 -17.11
N ALA A 102 13.63 9.34 -17.65
CA ALA A 102 13.39 7.94 -17.98
C ALA A 102 13.14 7.08 -16.73
N TRP A 103 13.73 7.43 -15.60
CA TRP A 103 13.50 6.77 -14.32
C TRP A 103 12.08 7.04 -13.81
N GLY A 104 11.61 8.28 -13.94
CA GLY A 104 10.22 8.65 -13.64
C GLY A 104 9.20 8.01 -14.57
N PHE A 105 9.51 7.93 -15.86
CA PHE A 105 8.69 7.20 -16.84
C PHE A 105 8.54 5.72 -16.45
N MET A 106 9.62 5.05 -16.18
CA MET A 106 9.65 3.63 -15.83
C MET A 106 8.84 3.36 -14.56
N ILE A 107 9.11 4.10 -13.47
CA ILE A 107 8.41 3.84 -12.21
C ILE A 107 6.92 4.17 -12.30
N GLY A 108 6.53 5.20 -13.04
CA GLY A 108 5.14 5.56 -13.23
C GLY A 108 4.34 4.45 -13.92
N TRP A 109 4.87 3.86 -14.98
CA TRP A 109 4.25 2.72 -15.66
C TRP A 109 4.28 1.44 -14.82
N ASN A 110 5.41 1.16 -14.13
CA ASN A 110 5.50 0.01 -13.22
C ASN A 110 4.44 0.10 -12.12
N PHE A 111 4.30 1.26 -11.48
CA PHE A 111 3.34 1.49 -10.42
C PHE A 111 1.89 1.39 -10.92
N PHE A 112 1.60 1.98 -12.08
CA PHE A 112 0.28 1.84 -12.70
C PHE A 112 -0.09 0.37 -12.95
N LEU A 113 0.83 -0.41 -13.53
CA LEU A 113 0.59 -1.84 -13.82
C LEU A 113 0.46 -2.66 -12.55
N PHE A 114 1.30 -2.42 -11.56
CA PHE A 114 1.22 -3.05 -10.24
C PHE A 114 -0.16 -2.84 -9.60
N GLU A 115 -0.63 -1.60 -9.52
CA GLU A 115 -1.95 -1.25 -8.97
C GLU A 115 -3.10 -1.83 -9.83
N ALA A 116 -2.97 -1.78 -11.15
CA ALA A 116 -4.00 -2.30 -12.05
C ALA A 116 -4.15 -3.84 -11.95
N LEU A 117 -3.06 -4.57 -11.68
CA LEU A 117 -3.07 -6.03 -11.49
C LEU A 117 -3.66 -6.43 -10.12
N LEU A 118 -3.60 -5.57 -9.12
CA LEU A 118 -4.26 -5.80 -7.83
C LEU A 118 -5.79 -5.83 -7.95
N ILE A 119 -6.38 -5.13 -8.92
CA ILE A 119 -7.84 -5.10 -9.11
C ILE A 119 -8.41 -6.51 -9.42
N PRO A 120 -7.96 -7.23 -10.47
CA PRO A 120 -8.44 -8.58 -10.75
C PRO A 120 -8.05 -9.59 -9.66
N PHE A 121 -6.95 -9.37 -8.93
CA PHE A 121 -6.55 -10.17 -7.77
C PHE A 121 -7.63 -10.11 -6.68
N GLU A 122 -8.05 -8.92 -6.25
CA GLU A 122 -9.08 -8.76 -5.23
C GLU A 122 -10.46 -9.27 -5.71
N ILE A 123 -10.85 -9.04 -6.96
CA ILE A 123 -12.11 -9.58 -7.50
C ILE A 123 -12.11 -11.12 -7.47
N THR A 124 -10.99 -11.74 -7.86
CA THR A 124 -10.86 -13.21 -7.85
C THR A 124 -10.93 -13.76 -6.42
N ALA A 125 -10.29 -13.08 -5.47
CA ALA A 125 -10.31 -13.45 -4.07
C ALA A 125 -11.71 -13.24 -3.44
N LEU A 126 -12.40 -12.16 -3.80
CA LEU A 126 -13.77 -11.89 -3.35
C LEU A 126 -14.73 -13.01 -3.77
N ASP A 127 -14.65 -13.43 -5.04
CA ASP A 127 -15.45 -14.53 -5.55
C ASP A 127 -15.11 -15.85 -4.82
N MET A 128 -13.85 -16.10 -4.50
CA MET A 128 -13.43 -17.28 -3.73
C MET A 128 -13.99 -17.27 -2.30
N VAL A 129 -14.06 -16.11 -1.64
CA VAL A 129 -14.63 -15.99 -0.28
C VAL A 129 -16.16 -16.15 -0.29
N LEU A 130 -16.84 -15.74 -1.36
CA LEU A 130 -18.29 -15.90 -1.49
C LEU A 130 -18.73 -17.37 -1.54
N THR A 131 -17.89 -18.29 -2.03
CA THR A 131 -18.21 -19.73 -2.04
C THR A 131 -18.37 -20.34 -0.63
N PHE A 132 -18.02 -19.59 0.42
CA PHE A 132 -18.28 -19.98 1.81
C PHE A 132 -19.78 -20.19 2.11
N TRP A 133 -20.64 -19.39 1.51
CA TRP A 133 -22.10 -19.48 1.72
C TRP A 133 -22.80 -20.24 0.61
N ARG A 134 -22.36 -20.04 -0.64
CA ARG A 134 -22.95 -20.63 -1.82
C ARG A 134 -21.90 -20.84 -2.91
N ASP A 135 -21.82 -22.04 -3.43
CA ASP A 135 -20.92 -22.47 -4.51
C ASP A 135 -21.60 -22.48 -5.89
N ASP A 136 -22.94 -22.31 -5.90
CA ASP A 136 -23.76 -22.29 -7.11
C ASP A 136 -23.83 -20.93 -7.82
N ILE A 137 -23.27 -19.86 -7.24
CA ILE A 137 -23.28 -18.54 -7.86
C ILE A 137 -22.28 -18.50 -9.03
N PRO A 138 -22.71 -18.15 -10.25
CA PRO A 138 -21.79 -18.06 -11.38
C PRO A 138 -20.70 -17.00 -11.13
N SER A 139 -19.42 -17.39 -11.15
CA SER A 139 -18.29 -16.46 -10.96
C SER A 139 -18.32 -15.29 -11.92
N ALA A 140 -18.80 -15.49 -13.17
CA ALA A 140 -18.96 -14.41 -14.15
C ALA A 140 -19.93 -13.30 -13.67
N ALA A 141 -21.00 -13.66 -12.94
CA ALA A 141 -21.93 -12.69 -12.39
C ALA A 141 -21.27 -11.88 -11.26
N VAL A 142 -20.55 -12.56 -10.34
CA VAL A 142 -19.84 -11.90 -9.25
C VAL A 142 -18.80 -10.91 -9.79
N ILE A 143 -17.97 -11.33 -10.75
CA ILE A 143 -16.97 -10.50 -11.40
C ILE A 143 -17.61 -9.27 -12.03
N THR A 144 -18.70 -9.47 -12.80
CA THR A 144 -19.41 -8.37 -13.48
C THR A 144 -19.97 -7.37 -12.48
N VAL A 145 -20.62 -7.84 -11.41
CA VAL A 145 -21.15 -6.98 -10.36
C VAL A 145 -20.05 -6.18 -9.68
N CYS A 146 -18.91 -6.80 -9.35
CA CYS A 146 -17.77 -6.09 -8.75
C CYS A 146 -17.23 -4.99 -9.67
N ILE A 147 -17.06 -5.26 -10.97
CA ILE A 147 -16.59 -4.28 -11.95
C ILE A 147 -17.55 -3.09 -12.04
N VAL A 148 -18.87 -3.36 -12.10
CA VAL A 148 -19.89 -2.31 -12.15
C VAL A 148 -19.88 -1.48 -10.87
N LEU A 149 -19.77 -2.10 -9.69
CA LEU A 149 -19.71 -1.39 -8.42
C LEU A 149 -18.45 -0.52 -8.32
N TYR A 150 -17.29 -1.01 -8.74
CA TYR A 150 -16.05 -0.20 -8.80
C TYR A 150 -16.19 0.98 -9.76
N ALA A 151 -16.82 0.77 -10.94
CA ALA A 151 -17.09 1.84 -11.90
C ALA A 151 -17.99 2.91 -11.29
N LEU A 152 -19.09 2.52 -10.65
CA LEU A 152 -20.03 3.45 -10.01
C LEU A 152 -19.38 4.23 -8.86
N CYS A 153 -18.63 3.54 -7.97
CA CYS A 153 -17.96 4.20 -6.85
C CYS A 153 -16.92 5.22 -7.32
N ASN A 154 -16.09 4.86 -8.30
CA ASN A 154 -15.02 5.74 -8.76
C ASN A 154 -15.48 6.83 -9.75
N ALA A 155 -16.59 6.62 -10.49
CA ALA A 155 -17.12 7.62 -11.41
C ALA A 155 -18.05 8.65 -10.74
N LEU A 156 -18.93 8.19 -9.83
CA LEU A 156 -20.01 9.02 -9.27
C LEU A 156 -19.75 9.49 -7.85
N MET A 157 -19.06 8.68 -7.04
CA MET A 157 -18.93 8.90 -5.61
C MET A 157 -17.56 9.47 -5.17
N VAL A 158 -16.77 10.04 -6.08
CA VAL A 158 -15.43 10.57 -5.76
C VAL A 158 -15.47 11.59 -4.62
N LYS A 159 -16.50 12.42 -4.54
CA LYS A 159 -16.69 13.37 -3.45
C LYS A 159 -16.83 12.68 -2.08
N TYR A 160 -17.36 11.46 -2.07
CA TYR A 160 -17.60 10.66 -0.86
C TYR A 160 -16.57 9.53 -0.69
N PHE A 161 -15.59 9.40 -1.60
CA PHE A 161 -14.58 8.34 -1.55
C PHE A 161 -13.89 8.25 -0.19
N GLY A 162 -13.43 9.39 0.33
CA GLY A 162 -12.77 9.42 1.64
C GLY A 162 -13.68 9.01 2.80
N GLU A 163 -14.99 9.31 2.71
CA GLU A 163 -15.95 8.92 3.73
C GLU A 163 -16.31 7.42 3.63
N THR A 164 -16.51 6.93 2.41
CA THR A 164 -16.78 5.50 2.17
C THR A 164 -15.60 4.65 2.62
N GLU A 165 -14.38 5.06 2.27
CA GLU A 165 -13.16 4.35 2.67
C GLU A 165 -12.94 4.40 4.19
N PHE A 166 -13.34 5.48 4.86
CA PHE A 166 -13.31 5.58 6.32
C PHE A 166 -14.11 4.45 6.98
N TRP A 167 -15.36 4.23 6.55
CA TRP A 167 -16.21 3.17 7.13
C TRP A 167 -15.73 1.77 6.77
N LEU A 168 -15.32 1.55 5.52
CA LEU A 168 -14.80 0.26 5.07
C LEU A 168 -13.47 -0.10 5.76
N ALA A 169 -12.54 0.84 5.88
CA ALA A 169 -11.28 0.62 6.59
C ALA A 169 -11.49 0.47 8.11
N GLY A 170 -12.52 1.11 8.68
CA GLY A 170 -12.97 0.85 10.05
C GLY A 170 -13.37 -0.62 10.26
N GLY A 171 -14.07 -1.21 9.28
CA GLY A 171 -14.41 -2.65 9.27
C GLY A 171 -13.16 -3.56 9.28
N LYS A 172 -12.07 -3.17 8.57
CA LYS A 172 -10.78 -3.90 8.59
C LYS A 172 -10.15 -3.91 9.98
N LEU A 173 -10.17 -2.77 10.68
CA LEU A 173 -9.65 -2.68 12.05
C LEU A 173 -10.46 -3.52 13.03
N LEU A 174 -11.79 -3.53 12.88
CA LEU A 174 -12.67 -4.39 13.66
C LEU A 174 -12.36 -5.87 13.40
N LEU A 175 -12.19 -6.26 12.13
CA LEU A 175 -11.83 -7.62 11.74
C LEU A 175 -10.53 -8.07 12.41
N ILE A 176 -9.46 -7.27 12.33
CA ILE A 176 -8.17 -7.59 12.98
C ILE A 176 -8.35 -7.73 14.50
N GLY A 177 -9.11 -6.84 15.13
CA GLY A 177 -9.43 -6.92 16.55
C GLY A 177 -10.12 -8.24 16.90
N ILE A 178 -11.16 -8.62 16.15
CA ILE A 178 -11.88 -9.89 16.32
C ILE A 178 -10.91 -11.09 16.19
N LEU A 179 -10.02 -11.10 15.19
CA LEU A 179 -9.07 -12.19 15.00
C LEU A 179 -8.04 -12.30 16.11
N PHE A 180 -7.59 -11.19 16.66
CA PHE A 180 -6.68 -11.19 17.82
C PHE A 180 -7.37 -11.68 19.08
N PHE A 181 -8.57 -11.18 19.37
CA PHE A 181 -9.35 -11.68 20.51
C PHE A 181 -9.73 -13.16 20.36
N PHE A 182 -10.12 -13.58 19.17
CA PHE A 182 -10.34 -14.99 18.87
C PHE A 182 -9.11 -15.83 19.18
N THR A 183 -7.94 -15.43 18.68
CA THR A 183 -6.68 -16.13 18.93
C THR A 183 -6.37 -16.23 20.41
N PHE A 184 -6.42 -15.12 21.15
CA PHE A 184 -6.13 -15.08 22.58
C PHE A 184 -7.11 -15.92 23.40
N ILE A 185 -8.42 -15.80 23.16
CA ILE A 185 -9.44 -16.52 23.90
C ILE A 185 -9.32 -18.04 23.65
N THR A 186 -9.16 -18.43 22.40
CA THR A 186 -9.14 -19.87 22.05
C THR A 186 -7.85 -20.56 22.49
N MET A 187 -6.70 -19.86 22.41
CA MET A 187 -5.42 -20.45 22.84
C MET A 187 -5.37 -20.79 24.34
N VAL A 188 -6.13 -20.09 25.19
CA VAL A 188 -6.19 -20.34 26.64
C VAL A 188 -7.35 -21.27 27.04
N GLY A 189 -8.06 -21.87 26.08
CA GLY A 189 -9.13 -22.84 26.32
C GLY A 189 -10.54 -22.28 26.25
N GLY A 190 -10.73 -21.04 25.79
CA GLY A 190 -12.04 -20.43 25.57
C GLY A 190 -12.73 -20.86 24.25
N ASN A 191 -12.40 -22.05 23.73
CA ASN A 191 -13.04 -22.66 22.57
C ASN A 191 -14.12 -23.69 23.00
N PRO A 192 -15.05 -24.08 22.12
CA PRO A 192 -16.09 -25.08 22.42
C PRO A 192 -15.53 -26.42 22.91
N GLN A 193 -14.32 -26.78 22.51
CA GLN A 193 -13.65 -28.04 22.91
C GLN A 193 -12.98 -27.91 24.27
N ARG A 194 -12.92 -26.70 24.89
CA ARG A 194 -12.21 -26.38 26.14
C ARG A 194 -10.74 -26.81 26.14
N ASP A 195 -10.12 -26.79 24.95
CA ASP A 195 -8.73 -27.14 24.76
C ASP A 195 -7.83 -25.90 24.79
N ALA A 196 -6.98 -25.79 25.82
CA ALA A 196 -5.96 -24.75 25.96
C ALA A 196 -4.70 -25.16 25.17
N TYR A 197 -4.74 -25.01 23.84
CA TYR A 197 -3.67 -25.48 22.97
C TYR A 197 -2.40 -24.59 22.99
N GLY A 198 -2.50 -23.32 23.39
CA GLY A 198 -1.35 -22.41 23.47
C GLY A 198 -0.54 -22.34 22.17
N PHE A 199 0.75 -22.64 22.24
CA PHE A 199 1.68 -22.72 21.11
C PHE A 199 1.87 -24.15 20.56
N ARG A 200 0.93 -25.07 20.76
CA ARG A 200 1.01 -26.45 20.28
C ARG A 200 1.28 -26.54 18.78
N ASN A 201 0.64 -25.70 17.98
CA ASN A 201 0.77 -25.68 16.51
C ASN A 201 2.17 -25.25 16.04
N TRP A 202 2.99 -24.66 16.92
CA TRP A 202 4.41 -24.40 16.64
C TRP A 202 5.29 -25.64 16.86
N SER A 203 4.88 -26.53 17.75
CA SER A 203 5.63 -27.75 18.05
C SER A 203 5.24 -28.90 17.13
N LYS A 204 4.01 -28.91 16.61
CA LYS A 204 3.46 -29.97 15.75
C LYS A 204 2.75 -29.32 14.54
N PRO A 205 3.30 -29.50 13.32
CA PRO A 205 4.34 -30.42 12.86
C PRO A 205 5.78 -29.99 13.18
N GLY A 206 5.99 -28.76 13.61
CA GLY A 206 7.27 -28.11 13.87
C GLY A 206 7.24 -26.65 13.42
N PRO A 207 8.19 -25.83 13.93
CA PRO A 207 8.23 -24.40 13.63
C PRO A 207 8.67 -24.11 12.19
N PHE A 208 9.42 -25.01 11.56
CA PHE A 208 9.91 -24.93 10.18
C PHE A 208 9.47 -26.18 9.42
N VAL A 209 8.82 -26.01 8.29
CA VAL A 209 8.34 -27.09 7.43
C VAL A 209 9.23 -27.20 6.20
N GLU A 210 9.57 -28.41 5.82
CA GLU A 210 10.38 -28.71 4.64
C GLU A 210 9.63 -28.36 3.35
N TYR A 211 10.34 -27.82 2.37
CA TYR A 211 9.82 -27.44 1.08
C TYR A 211 10.87 -27.69 0.01
N ILE A 212 10.50 -28.31 -1.10
CA ILE A 212 11.36 -28.65 -2.24
C ILE A 212 12.29 -29.83 -1.94
N ASP A 213 13.07 -29.75 -0.88
CA ASP A 213 14.04 -30.76 -0.45
C ASP A 213 13.77 -31.16 1.01
N ASP A 214 14.44 -32.22 1.47
CA ASP A 214 14.34 -32.72 2.84
C ASP A 214 15.42 -32.10 3.75
N GLY A 215 15.19 -32.16 5.06
CA GLY A 215 16.14 -31.71 6.07
C GLY A 215 16.32 -30.22 6.18
N ASP A 216 17.51 -29.77 6.59
CA ASP A 216 17.77 -28.35 6.86
C ASP A 216 17.70 -27.47 5.59
N LEU A 217 18.13 -28.04 4.44
CA LEU A 217 17.99 -27.35 3.16
C LEU A 217 16.52 -27.13 2.81
N GLY A 218 15.67 -28.15 3.00
CA GLY A 218 14.23 -28.04 2.78
C GLY A 218 13.57 -27.00 3.70
N ARG A 219 14.00 -26.92 4.98
CA ARG A 219 13.53 -25.90 5.92
C ARG A 219 13.94 -24.49 5.50
N PHE A 220 15.16 -24.33 4.99
CA PHE A 220 15.63 -23.06 4.44
C PHE A 220 14.84 -22.65 3.20
N HIS A 221 14.53 -23.57 2.29
CA HIS A 221 13.66 -23.31 1.15
C HIS A 221 12.24 -22.92 1.60
N GLY A 222 11.72 -23.56 2.66
CA GLY A 222 10.46 -23.16 3.30
C GLY A 222 10.49 -21.73 3.83
N PHE A 223 11.57 -21.35 4.52
CA PHE A 223 11.76 -19.98 4.99
C PHE A 223 11.82 -18.97 3.82
N LEU A 224 12.54 -19.26 2.74
CA LEU A 224 12.57 -18.40 1.55
C LEU A 224 11.17 -18.24 0.94
N ALA A 225 10.39 -19.32 0.83
CA ALA A 225 9.02 -19.23 0.33
C ALA A 225 8.12 -18.38 1.24
N ALA A 226 8.30 -18.45 2.57
CA ALA A 226 7.62 -17.56 3.50
C ALA A 226 8.08 -16.09 3.35
N LEU A 227 9.34 -15.85 3.01
CA LEU A 227 9.87 -14.50 2.72
C LEU A 227 9.24 -13.89 1.47
N TRP A 228 9.00 -14.70 0.43
CA TRP A 228 8.25 -14.25 -0.76
C TRP A 228 6.84 -13.83 -0.40
N GLN A 229 6.18 -14.60 0.48
CA GLN A 229 4.85 -14.23 0.97
C GLN A 229 4.87 -12.93 1.79
N ALA A 230 5.91 -12.69 2.59
CA ALA A 230 6.09 -11.44 3.31
C ALA A 230 6.30 -10.26 2.34
N ALA A 231 7.07 -10.44 1.26
CA ALA A 231 7.30 -9.41 0.24
C ALA A 231 6.01 -9.02 -0.50
N PHE A 232 5.12 -9.98 -0.75
CA PHE A 232 3.79 -9.71 -1.30
C PHE A 232 2.86 -9.00 -0.31
N THR A 233 2.92 -9.37 0.97
CA THR A 233 1.90 -8.96 1.95
C THR A 233 2.22 -7.61 2.60
N ILE A 234 3.50 -7.29 2.86
CA ILE A 234 3.90 -6.12 3.64
C ILE A 234 4.11 -4.93 2.71
N VAL A 235 3.04 -4.16 2.55
CA VAL A 235 2.94 -2.96 1.70
C VAL A 235 2.35 -1.78 2.49
N GLY A 236 2.39 -0.56 1.95
CA GLY A 236 1.65 0.56 2.53
C GLY A 236 2.29 1.95 2.50
N PRO A 237 3.62 2.14 2.57
CA PRO A 237 4.22 3.47 2.51
C PRO A 237 3.91 4.24 1.22
N GLU A 238 3.85 3.56 0.08
CA GLU A 238 3.57 4.11 -1.24
C GLU A 238 2.19 4.76 -1.32
N TYR A 239 1.16 4.19 -0.69
CA TYR A 239 -0.19 4.76 -0.68
C TYR A 239 -0.24 6.14 -0.01
N LEU A 240 0.58 6.38 1.00
CA LEU A 240 0.73 7.70 1.61
C LEU A 240 1.32 8.71 0.63
N ALA A 241 2.32 8.30 -0.13
CA ALA A 241 2.96 9.17 -1.11
C ALA A 241 2.06 9.50 -2.30
N ILE A 242 1.14 8.58 -2.68
CA ILE A 242 0.15 8.85 -3.74
C ILE A 242 -0.79 9.97 -3.34
N VAL A 243 -1.29 9.99 -2.11
CA VAL A 243 -2.29 10.98 -1.65
C VAL A 243 -1.67 12.23 -1.02
N ALA A 244 -0.35 12.35 -0.99
CA ALA A 244 0.34 13.43 -0.29
C ALA A 244 -0.05 14.84 -0.79
N GLY A 245 -0.26 15.00 -2.10
CA GLY A 245 -0.69 16.27 -2.72
C GLY A 245 -2.14 16.64 -2.44
N GLU A 246 -2.99 15.69 -2.07
CA GLU A 246 -4.41 15.92 -1.79
C GLU A 246 -4.69 16.21 -0.29
N ALA A 247 -3.66 16.13 0.57
CA ALA A 247 -3.80 16.41 2.00
C ALA A 247 -3.98 17.91 2.29
N GLN A 248 -4.91 18.26 3.17
CA GLN A 248 -5.18 19.65 3.57
C GLN A 248 -3.95 20.33 4.20
N ARG A 249 -3.22 19.61 5.08
CA ARG A 249 -1.97 20.04 5.72
C ARG A 249 -0.88 19.03 5.40
N PRO A 250 -0.25 19.13 4.23
CA PRO A 250 0.53 18.02 3.71
C PRO A 250 1.68 17.62 4.63
N ARG A 251 2.50 18.54 5.14
CA ARG A 251 3.66 18.18 5.97
C ARG A 251 3.29 17.60 7.33
N THR A 252 2.37 18.23 8.04
CA THR A 252 1.94 17.76 9.37
C THR A 252 1.19 16.43 9.28
N THR A 253 0.28 16.31 8.30
CA THR A 253 -0.51 15.10 8.05
C THR A 253 0.38 13.95 7.60
N MET A 254 1.28 14.17 6.63
CA MET A 254 2.19 13.14 6.14
C MET A 254 3.16 12.66 7.22
N LYS A 255 3.72 13.58 8.02
CA LYS A 255 4.58 13.21 9.15
C LYS A 255 3.90 12.27 10.14
N ALA A 256 2.65 12.56 10.50
CA ALA A 256 1.86 11.71 11.39
C ALA A 256 1.51 10.37 10.72
N ALA A 257 1.15 10.40 9.42
CA ALA A 257 0.77 9.23 8.66
C ALA A 257 1.94 8.25 8.49
N PHE A 258 3.13 8.70 8.09
CA PHE A 258 4.32 7.84 7.98
C PHE A 258 4.77 7.26 9.33
N LYS A 259 4.62 8.01 10.43
CA LYS A 259 4.88 7.47 11.78
C LYS A 259 3.92 6.34 12.16
N SER A 260 2.67 6.38 11.71
CA SER A 260 1.69 5.34 12.01
C SER A 260 1.97 4.02 11.29
N VAL A 261 2.78 4.01 10.23
CA VAL A 261 3.14 2.80 9.46
C VAL A 261 3.84 1.76 10.33
N TYR A 262 4.68 2.18 11.29
CA TYR A 262 5.38 1.26 12.20
C TYR A 262 4.40 0.43 13.04
N TRP A 263 3.34 1.07 13.57
CA TRP A 263 2.28 0.38 14.30
C TRP A 263 1.51 -0.60 13.41
N ARG A 264 1.28 -0.21 12.14
CA ARG A 264 0.66 -1.11 11.15
C ARG A 264 1.52 -2.33 10.91
N PHE A 265 2.83 -2.18 10.75
CA PHE A 265 3.74 -3.31 10.56
C PHE A 265 3.77 -4.23 11.77
N GLY A 266 3.91 -3.67 12.98
CA GLY A 266 3.94 -4.45 14.21
C GLY A 266 2.62 -5.16 14.50
N LEU A 267 1.52 -4.42 14.49
CA LEU A 267 0.21 -4.95 14.90
C LEU A 267 -0.42 -5.81 13.80
N PHE A 268 -0.52 -5.30 12.58
CA PHE A 268 -1.32 -6.00 11.55
C PHE A 268 -0.54 -7.14 10.92
N PHE A 269 0.67 -6.88 10.44
CA PHE A 269 1.42 -7.88 9.69
C PHE A 269 2.13 -8.88 10.62
N ILE A 270 2.96 -8.41 11.54
CA ILE A 270 3.68 -9.29 12.45
C ILE A 270 2.73 -9.96 13.46
N GLY A 271 1.80 -9.19 14.05
CA GLY A 271 0.76 -9.72 14.91
C GLY A 271 -0.17 -10.70 14.22
N GLY A 272 -0.57 -10.42 12.95
CA GLY A 272 -1.35 -11.33 12.12
C GLY A 272 -0.63 -12.64 11.82
N ALA A 273 0.67 -12.59 11.48
CA ALA A 273 1.50 -13.78 11.25
C ALA A 273 1.66 -14.63 12.51
N LEU A 274 1.82 -13.98 13.67
CA LEU A 274 1.86 -14.67 14.97
C LEU A 274 0.53 -15.36 15.25
N CYS A 275 -0.59 -14.64 15.14
CA CYS A 275 -1.93 -15.16 15.42
C CYS A 275 -2.29 -16.35 14.54
N VAL A 276 -2.03 -16.26 13.22
CA VAL A 276 -2.36 -17.36 12.31
C VAL A 276 -1.56 -18.62 12.62
N GLY A 277 -0.28 -18.47 12.99
CA GLY A 277 0.56 -19.61 13.43
C GLY A 277 0.14 -20.23 14.76
N ILE A 278 -0.54 -19.46 15.64
CA ILE A 278 -1.08 -19.98 16.90
C ILE A 278 -2.35 -20.81 16.65
N VAL A 279 -3.28 -20.30 15.83
CA VAL A 279 -4.62 -20.88 15.68
C VAL A 279 -4.68 -22.09 14.74
N LEU A 280 -3.74 -22.22 13.78
CA LEU A 280 -3.79 -23.25 12.76
C LEU A 280 -2.42 -23.92 12.57
N PRO A 281 -2.33 -25.26 12.56
CA PRO A 281 -1.08 -25.96 12.25
C PRO A 281 -0.75 -25.86 10.76
N ALA A 282 0.55 -25.81 10.44
CA ALA A 282 1.05 -25.67 9.08
C ALA A 282 0.66 -26.85 8.14
N ASN A 283 0.38 -28.02 8.71
CA ASN A 283 -0.01 -29.24 8.00
C ASN A 283 -1.53 -29.52 8.06
N ASP A 284 -2.34 -28.51 8.33
CA ASP A 284 -3.80 -28.70 8.34
C ASP A 284 -4.29 -29.20 6.97
N PRO A 285 -5.05 -30.32 6.92
CA PRO A 285 -5.49 -30.92 5.66
C PRO A 285 -6.38 -29.98 4.83
N THR A 286 -7.23 -29.21 5.48
CA THR A 286 -8.13 -28.25 4.81
C THR A 286 -7.33 -27.10 4.19
N LEU A 287 -6.34 -26.57 4.94
CA LEU A 287 -5.44 -25.54 4.43
C LEU A 287 -4.67 -26.04 3.20
N LEU A 288 -4.10 -27.23 3.28
CA LEU A 288 -3.33 -27.84 2.20
C LEU A 288 -4.20 -28.07 0.97
N ASN A 289 -5.41 -28.61 1.13
CA ASN A 289 -6.32 -28.86 0.02
C ASN A 289 -6.78 -27.55 -0.66
N VAL A 290 -7.20 -26.55 0.11
CA VAL A 290 -7.65 -25.26 -0.44
C VAL A 290 -6.56 -24.55 -1.22
N LEU A 291 -5.31 -24.58 -0.74
CA LEU A 291 -4.21 -23.85 -1.37
C LEU A 291 -3.46 -24.66 -2.45
N SER A 292 -3.55 -26.00 -2.47
CA SER A 292 -2.85 -26.83 -3.47
C SER A 292 -3.74 -27.26 -4.63
N SER A 293 -4.99 -27.67 -4.37
CA SER A 293 -5.89 -28.22 -5.40
C SER A 293 -6.69 -27.16 -6.13
N GLY A 294 -6.84 -25.97 -5.54
CA GLY A 294 -7.73 -24.94 -6.09
C GLY A 294 -9.19 -25.35 -6.11
N GLU A 295 -9.56 -26.41 -5.41
CA GLU A 295 -10.93 -26.83 -5.30
C GLU A 295 -11.76 -25.78 -4.56
N THR A 296 -12.67 -25.17 -5.28
CA THR A 296 -13.54 -24.07 -4.85
C THR A 296 -14.66 -24.51 -3.90
N GLY A 297 -14.70 -25.76 -3.48
CA GLY A 297 -15.81 -26.33 -2.69
C GLY A 297 -15.78 -26.08 -1.18
N THR A 298 -14.70 -25.53 -0.63
CA THR A 298 -14.62 -25.22 0.80
C THR A 298 -14.43 -23.73 1.01
N GLY A 299 -15.47 -22.96 1.05
CA GLY A 299 -15.47 -21.48 1.23
C GLY A 299 -14.68 -20.93 2.44
N ALA A 300 -13.68 -21.66 2.90
CA ALA A 300 -12.75 -21.29 3.94
C ALA A 300 -11.39 -20.89 3.32
N ALA A 301 -11.38 -19.81 2.54
CA ALA A 301 -10.14 -19.29 1.96
C ALA A 301 -9.18 -18.73 3.03
N SER A 302 -9.71 -18.27 4.17
CA SER A 302 -8.91 -17.70 5.25
C SER A 302 -8.46 -18.77 6.26
N PRO A 303 -7.16 -18.85 6.63
CA PRO A 303 -6.68 -19.73 7.69
C PRO A 303 -7.40 -19.56 9.02
N PHE A 304 -7.83 -18.34 9.36
CA PHE A 304 -8.60 -18.08 10.56
C PHE A 304 -9.99 -18.72 10.52
N VAL A 305 -10.65 -18.69 9.37
CA VAL A 305 -11.96 -19.33 9.17
C VAL A 305 -11.84 -20.85 9.23
N ILE A 306 -10.75 -21.42 8.68
CA ILE A 306 -10.44 -22.85 8.82
C ILE A 306 -10.27 -23.20 10.31
N ALA A 307 -9.47 -22.43 11.05
CA ALA A 307 -9.26 -22.66 12.48
C ALA A 307 -10.59 -22.58 13.29
N MET A 308 -11.46 -21.64 12.98
CA MET A 308 -12.78 -21.52 13.61
C MET A 308 -13.65 -22.76 13.35
N LYS A 309 -13.68 -23.25 12.12
CA LYS A 309 -14.40 -24.48 11.75
C LYS A 309 -13.83 -25.70 12.49
N ASN A 310 -12.51 -25.87 12.54
CA ASN A 310 -11.83 -26.95 13.25
C ASN A 310 -12.14 -26.95 14.75
N MET A 311 -12.43 -25.79 15.34
CA MET A 311 -12.80 -25.63 16.74
C MET A 311 -14.31 -25.70 16.98
N ASN A 312 -15.12 -26.03 15.95
CA ASN A 312 -16.59 -26.06 15.99
C ASN A 312 -17.22 -24.72 16.44
N VAL A 313 -16.66 -23.59 15.98
CA VAL A 313 -17.26 -22.28 16.20
C VAL A 313 -18.23 -21.99 15.04
N GLU A 314 -19.53 -21.87 15.34
CA GLU A 314 -20.57 -21.83 14.30
C GLU A 314 -20.82 -20.43 13.71
N VAL A 315 -20.97 -19.40 14.56
CA VAL A 315 -21.42 -18.06 14.14
C VAL A 315 -20.28 -17.16 13.67
N LEU A 316 -19.14 -17.19 14.35
CA LEU A 316 -18.01 -16.29 14.09
C LEU A 316 -17.42 -16.39 12.68
N PRO A 317 -17.33 -17.58 12.04
CA PRO A 317 -16.89 -17.72 10.65
C PRO A 317 -17.71 -16.89 9.66
N HIS A 318 -19.03 -16.81 9.85
CA HIS A 318 -19.92 -16.02 9.00
C HIS A 318 -19.65 -14.52 9.14
N LEU A 319 -19.50 -14.03 10.37
CA LEU A 319 -19.16 -12.63 10.63
C LEU A 319 -17.79 -12.26 10.05
N VAL A 320 -16.79 -13.12 10.27
CA VAL A 320 -15.42 -12.89 9.76
C VAL A 320 -15.41 -12.88 8.24
N ASN A 321 -16.06 -13.82 7.57
CA ASN A 321 -16.13 -13.82 6.10
C ASN A 321 -16.92 -12.62 5.54
N ALA A 322 -17.98 -12.16 6.21
CA ALA A 322 -18.67 -10.94 5.81
C ALA A 322 -17.76 -9.69 5.91
N LEU A 323 -16.99 -9.56 6.99
CA LEU A 323 -16.00 -8.49 7.13
C LEU A 323 -14.84 -8.64 6.14
N LEU A 324 -14.43 -9.88 5.82
CA LEU A 324 -13.44 -10.14 4.76
C LEU A 324 -13.92 -9.65 3.40
N LEU A 325 -15.16 -9.92 3.02
CA LEU A 325 -15.74 -9.42 1.75
C LEU A 325 -15.69 -7.90 1.68
N THR A 326 -16.08 -7.20 2.76
CA THR A 326 -16.00 -5.74 2.79
C THR A 326 -14.57 -5.24 2.71
N SER A 327 -13.63 -5.94 3.35
CA SER A 327 -12.20 -5.61 3.31
C SER A 327 -11.60 -5.78 1.91
N ILE A 328 -11.90 -6.90 1.25
CA ILE A 328 -11.44 -7.22 -0.11
C ILE A 328 -12.02 -6.21 -1.10
N TYR A 329 -13.33 -5.92 -1.01
CA TYR A 329 -13.98 -4.92 -1.86
C TYR A 329 -13.36 -3.52 -1.70
N SER A 330 -13.12 -3.08 -0.46
CA SER A 330 -12.47 -1.80 -0.17
C SER A 330 -11.06 -1.73 -0.77
N ALA A 331 -10.26 -2.78 -0.63
CA ALA A 331 -8.92 -2.82 -1.20
C ALA A 331 -8.96 -2.68 -2.73
N GLY A 332 -9.79 -3.48 -3.41
CA GLY A 332 -9.94 -3.38 -4.86
C GLY A 332 -10.45 -2.01 -5.34
N ASN A 333 -11.37 -1.39 -4.60
CA ASN A 333 -11.84 -0.02 -4.88
C ASN A 333 -10.71 1.01 -4.75
N ALA A 334 -9.86 0.90 -3.73
CA ALA A 334 -8.69 1.76 -3.55
C ALA A 334 -7.67 1.57 -4.68
N TYR A 335 -7.47 0.35 -5.18
CA TYR A 335 -6.57 0.08 -6.31
C TYR A 335 -7.07 0.67 -7.63
N VAL A 336 -8.38 0.66 -7.90
CA VAL A 336 -8.98 1.37 -9.05
C VAL A 336 -8.73 2.87 -8.92
N TYR A 337 -8.87 3.42 -7.73
CA TYR A 337 -8.58 4.83 -7.45
C TYR A 337 -7.10 5.15 -7.70
N CYS A 338 -6.17 4.41 -7.11
CA CYS A 338 -4.73 4.64 -7.21
C CYS A 338 -4.21 4.46 -8.64
N SER A 339 -4.61 3.38 -9.34
CA SER A 339 -4.19 3.13 -10.72
C SER A 339 -4.67 4.22 -11.69
N SER A 340 -5.94 4.65 -11.57
CA SER A 340 -6.47 5.71 -12.44
C SER A 340 -5.74 7.05 -12.23
N ARG A 341 -5.36 7.39 -11.00
CA ARG A 341 -4.62 8.62 -10.71
C ARG A 341 -3.15 8.54 -11.07
N SER A 342 -2.53 7.39 -10.92
CA SER A 342 -1.17 7.15 -11.38
C SER A 342 -1.06 7.35 -12.90
N LEU A 343 -2.00 6.77 -13.66
CA LEU A 343 -2.05 6.93 -15.12
C LEU A 343 -2.34 8.38 -15.54
N TYR A 344 -3.20 9.08 -14.80
CA TYR A 344 -3.44 10.50 -15.00
C TYR A 344 -2.18 11.34 -14.75
N GLY A 345 -1.45 11.06 -13.67
CA GLY A 345 -0.17 11.73 -13.38
C GLY A 345 0.86 11.51 -14.47
N LEU A 346 0.97 10.27 -15.01
CA LEU A 346 1.81 9.98 -16.17
C LEU A 346 1.44 10.83 -17.40
N ALA A 347 0.14 11.00 -17.66
CA ALA A 347 -0.33 11.82 -18.78
C ALA A 347 -0.03 13.31 -18.60
N LEU A 348 -0.13 13.84 -17.37
CA LEU A 348 0.25 15.21 -17.04
C LEU A 348 1.75 15.47 -17.25
N ASN A 349 2.59 14.49 -16.89
CA ASN A 349 4.04 14.58 -17.09
C ASN A 349 4.47 14.36 -18.55
N GLY A 350 3.53 14.10 -19.48
CA GLY A 350 3.86 13.79 -20.86
C GLY A 350 4.41 12.37 -21.09
N HIS A 351 4.33 11.51 -20.08
CA HIS A 351 4.76 10.11 -20.10
C HIS A 351 3.67 9.15 -20.60
N ALA A 352 2.44 9.65 -20.81
CA ALA A 352 1.31 8.92 -21.39
C ALA A 352 0.54 9.82 -22.38
N PRO A 353 -0.34 9.25 -23.22
CA PRO A 353 -1.09 10.01 -24.22
C PRO A 353 -1.94 11.13 -23.62
N LYS A 354 -1.94 12.31 -24.23
CA LYS A 354 -2.63 13.53 -23.74
C LYS A 354 -4.14 13.37 -23.56
N PHE A 355 -4.82 12.46 -24.27
CA PHE A 355 -6.26 12.26 -24.07
C PHE A 355 -6.60 11.77 -22.66
N LEU A 356 -5.67 11.11 -21.97
CA LEU A 356 -5.81 10.63 -20.59
C LEU A 356 -5.87 11.78 -19.54
N THR A 357 -5.49 13.00 -19.92
CA THR A 357 -5.61 14.17 -19.03
C THR A 357 -7.03 14.72 -18.90
N LYS A 358 -7.98 14.21 -19.69
CA LYS A 358 -9.36 14.69 -19.65
C LYS A 358 -10.08 14.21 -18.40
N CYS A 359 -10.56 15.18 -17.62
CA CYS A 359 -11.36 14.95 -16.42
C CYS A 359 -12.83 15.33 -16.63
N THR A 360 -13.72 14.70 -15.86
CA THR A 360 -15.12 15.11 -15.75
C THR A 360 -15.23 16.43 -14.98
N LYS A 361 -16.42 17.07 -14.97
CA LYS A 361 -16.69 18.27 -14.16
C LYS A 361 -16.43 18.07 -12.66
N GLN A 362 -16.44 16.83 -12.19
CA GLN A 362 -16.18 16.42 -10.81
C GLN A 362 -14.69 16.10 -10.53
N GLY A 363 -13.80 16.28 -11.51
CA GLY A 363 -12.35 16.00 -11.37
C GLY A 363 -11.96 14.53 -11.54
N VAL A 364 -12.84 13.68 -12.11
CA VAL A 364 -12.53 12.25 -12.36
C VAL A 364 -11.82 12.10 -13.70
N PRO A 365 -10.63 11.48 -13.77
CA PRO A 365 -9.95 11.16 -15.03
C PRO A 365 -10.62 9.95 -15.69
N ILE A 366 -11.70 10.20 -16.45
CA ILE A 366 -12.61 9.16 -16.94
C ILE A 366 -11.94 8.12 -17.84
N TYR A 367 -11.02 8.53 -18.71
CA TYR A 367 -10.31 7.62 -19.59
C TYR A 367 -9.31 6.74 -18.81
N CYS A 368 -8.65 7.30 -17.80
CA CYS A 368 -7.77 6.53 -16.93
C CYS A 368 -8.56 5.51 -16.11
N LEU A 369 -9.74 5.90 -15.61
CA LEU A 369 -10.65 4.99 -14.93
C LEU A 369 -11.09 3.85 -15.85
N PHE A 370 -11.44 4.15 -17.10
CA PHE A 370 -11.82 3.12 -18.06
C PHE A 370 -10.67 2.13 -18.33
N VAL A 371 -9.43 2.62 -18.47
CA VAL A 371 -8.25 1.75 -18.63
C VAL A 371 -8.04 0.87 -17.40
N ALA A 372 -8.14 1.42 -16.18
CA ALA A 372 -8.04 0.65 -14.94
C ALA A 372 -9.10 -0.46 -14.84
N LEU A 373 -10.36 -0.15 -15.20
CA LEU A 373 -11.46 -1.12 -15.24
C LEU A 373 -11.29 -2.18 -16.34
N ALA A 374 -10.59 -1.88 -17.43
CA ALA A 374 -10.25 -2.89 -18.44
C ALA A 374 -9.32 -3.98 -17.86
N PHE A 375 -8.39 -3.61 -16.95
CA PHE A 375 -7.59 -4.61 -16.22
C PHE A 375 -8.45 -5.48 -15.29
N ALA A 376 -9.53 -4.96 -14.72
CA ALA A 376 -10.45 -5.76 -13.92
C ALA A 376 -11.03 -6.95 -14.70
N CYS A 377 -11.17 -6.84 -16.03
CA CYS A 377 -11.63 -7.94 -16.89
C CYS A 377 -10.67 -9.15 -16.90
N LEU A 378 -9.41 -8.99 -16.46
CA LEU A 378 -8.49 -10.13 -16.31
C LEU A 378 -8.99 -11.15 -15.27
N SER A 379 -9.87 -10.77 -14.35
CA SER A 379 -10.49 -11.70 -13.42
C SER A 379 -11.34 -12.78 -14.11
N PHE A 380 -11.81 -12.55 -15.36
CA PHE A 380 -12.50 -13.57 -16.15
C PHE A 380 -11.58 -14.74 -16.58
N LEU A 381 -10.26 -14.59 -16.50
CA LEU A 381 -9.31 -15.69 -16.73
C LEU A 381 -9.54 -16.85 -15.78
N LYS A 382 -10.09 -16.58 -14.60
CA LYS A 382 -10.51 -17.59 -13.63
C LYS A 382 -11.44 -18.64 -14.22
N LEU A 383 -12.34 -18.26 -15.14
CA LEU A 383 -13.31 -19.18 -15.74
C LEU A 383 -12.66 -20.28 -16.57
N GLY A 384 -11.46 -20.03 -17.13
CA GLY A 384 -10.72 -21.00 -17.92
C GLY A 384 -9.56 -21.68 -17.19
N SER A 385 -8.92 -21.00 -16.23
CA SER A 385 -7.65 -21.43 -15.63
C SER A 385 -7.72 -21.81 -14.15
N GLY A 386 -8.88 -21.61 -13.51
CA GLY A 386 -9.05 -21.82 -12.07
C GLY A 386 -8.48 -20.71 -11.20
N SER A 387 -9.12 -20.48 -10.03
CA SER A 387 -8.84 -19.34 -9.16
C SER A 387 -7.42 -19.30 -8.63
N VAL A 388 -6.91 -20.45 -8.18
CA VAL A 388 -5.57 -20.53 -7.54
C VAL A 388 -4.46 -20.23 -8.54
N LYS A 389 -4.56 -20.74 -9.77
CA LYS A 389 -3.57 -20.49 -10.82
C LYS A 389 -3.53 -19.00 -11.20
N VAL A 390 -4.70 -18.37 -11.36
CA VAL A 390 -4.81 -16.94 -11.66
C VAL A 390 -4.28 -16.10 -10.50
N LEU A 391 -4.65 -16.41 -9.26
CA LEU A 391 -4.13 -15.73 -8.08
C LEU A 391 -2.61 -15.84 -7.98
N THR A 392 -2.04 -17.02 -8.26
CA THR A 392 -0.59 -17.22 -8.24
C THR A 392 0.13 -16.35 -9.27
N TRP A 393 -0.36 -16.31 -10.52
CA TRP A 393 0.21 -15.44 -11.55
C TRP A 393 0.14 -13.96 -11.18
N LEU A 394 -1.03 -13.52 -10.70
CA LEU A 394 -1.22 -12.13 -10.27
C LEU A 394 -0.34 -11.80 -9.07
N THR A 395 -0.26 -12.67 -8.06
CA THR A 395 0.63 -12.49 -6.89
C THR A 395 2.09 -12.30 -7.30
N ASN A 396 2.59 -13.12 -8.22
CA ASN A 396 3.98 -13.04 -8.67
C ASN A 396 4.25 -11.70 -9.40
N LEU A 397 3.38 -11.32 -10.34
CA LEU A 397 3.51 -10.05 -11.07
C LEU A 397 3.41 -8.84 -10.12
N ILE A 398 2.44 -8.85 -9.21
CA ILE A 398 2.25 -7.80 -8.20
C ILE A 398 3.49 -7.68 -7.32
N THR A 399 4.04 -8.80 -6.83
CA THR A 399 5.22 -8.80 -5.96
C THR A 399 6.43 -8.21 -6.66
N GLY A 400 6.70 -8.60 -7.92
CA GLY A 400 7.78 -8.01 -8.72
C GLY A 400 7.59 -6.50 -8.91
N GLY A 401 6.38 -6.05 -9.25
CA GLY A 401 6.07 -4.62 -9.38
C GLY A 401 6.26 -3.83 -8.08
N THR A 402 5.90 -4.43 -6.94
CA THR A 402 6.09 -3.84 -5.61
C THR A 402 7.57 -3.71 -5.27
N LEU A 403 8.35 -4.78 -5.48
CA LEU A 403 9.79 -4.79 -5.22
C LEU A 403 10.52 -3.74 -6.07
N VAL A 404 10.21 -3.66 -7.37
CA VAL A 404 10.73 -2.60 -8.26
C VAL A 404 10.40 -1.21 -7.71
N THR A 405 9.16 -0.99 -7.24
CA THR A 405 8.73 0.30 -6.66
C THR A 405 9.58 0.66 -5.43
N TYR A 406 9.81 -0.27 -4.52
CA TYR A 406 10.61 -0.03 -3.32
C TYR A 406 12.11 0.16 -3.63
N ILE A 407 12.66 -0.57 -4.60
CA ILE A 407 14.02 -0.36 -5.11
C ILE A 407 14.16 1.08 -5.64
N VAL A 408 13.20 1.54 -6.44
CA VAL A 408 13.20 2.91 -6.97
C VAL A 408 13.12 3.95 -5.87
N ILE A 409 12.27 3.76 -4.86
CA ILE A 409 12.18 4.67 -3.70
C ILE A 409 13.54 4.78 -2.99
N CYS A 410 14.23 3.66 -2.78
CA CYS A 410 15.56 3.66 -2.20
C CYS A 410 16.57 4.43 -3.06
N ILE A 411 16.57 4.20 -4.37
CA ILE A 411 17.47 4.90 -5.30
C ILE A 411 17.17 6.40 -5.34
N ASN A 412 15.89 6.80 -5.43
CA ASN A 412 15.46 8.20 -5.36
C ASN A 412 16.00 8.89 -4.10
N TYR A 413 15.90 8.20 -2.95
CA TYR A 413 16.41 8.73 -1.68
C TYR A 413 17.92 8.92 -1.70
N LEU A 414 18.69 8.00 -2.27
CA LEU A 414 20.14 8.13 -2.37
C LEU A 414 20.56 9.31 -3.26
N PHE A 415 19.83 9.56 -4.35
CA PHE A 415 20.03 10.74 -5.19
C PHE A 415 19.65 12.03 -4.45
N PHE A 416 18.50 12.04 -3.79
CA PHE A 416 18.06 13.15 -2.93
C PHE A 416 19.10 13.48 -1.85
N TYR A 417 19.60 12.46 -1.14
CA TYR A 417 20.63 12.66 -0.10
C TYR A 417 21.94 13.23 -0.68
N ARG A 418 22.37 12.76 -1.86
CA ARG A 418 23.52 13.32 -2.57
C ARG A 418 23.29 14.77 -2.98
N ALA A 419 22.09 15.11 -3.44
CA ALA A 419 21.73 16.48 -3.81
C ALA A 419 21.75 17.43 -2.58
N LEU A 420 21.16 17.02 -1.45
CA LEU A 420 21.24 17.79 -0.20
C LEU A 420 22.70 18.10 0.17
N LYS A 421 23.57 17.08 0.11
CA LYS A 421 24.99 17.25 0.45
C LYS A 421 25.72 18.15 -0.53
N ALA A 422 25.48 18.01 -1.84
CA ALA A 422 26.13 18.82 -2.88
C ALA A 422 25.73 20.29 -2.82
N GLN A 423 24.47 20.57 -2.44
CA GLN A 423 23.93 21.92 -2.29
C GLN A 423 24.10 22.48 -0.88
N SER A 424 24.89 21.84 -0.03
CA SER A 424 25.17 22.27 1.36
C SER A 424 23.90 22.46 2.21
N PHE A 425 22.83 21.69 1.90
CA PHE A 425 21.61 21.70 2.69
C PHE A 425 21.77 20.77 3.88
N ASP A 426 21.63 21.31 5.10
CA ASP A 426 21.75 20.49 6.30
C ASP A 426 20.49 19.61 6.46
N ARG A 427 20.69 18.31 6.59
CA ARG A 427 19.59 17.35 6.86
C ARG A 427 18.86 17.66 8.16
N SER A 428 19.49 18.42 9.10
CA SER A 428 18.81 18.88 10.33
C SER A 428 17.63 19.81 10.05
N ASP A 429 17.61 20.49 8.91
CA ASP A 429 16.57 21.44 8.51
C ASP A 429 15.39 20.77 7.78
N LEU A 430 15.47 19.44 7.56
CA LEU A 430 14.33 18.70 7.00
C LEU A 430 13.15 18.66 7.98
N PRO A 431 11.91 18.84 7.49
CA PRO A 431 10.70 18.78 8.32
C PRO A 431 10.50 17.42 9.02
N TYR A 432 11.04 16.37 8.44
CA TYR A 432 11.06 15.01 8.98
C TYR A 432 12.41 14.36 8.71
N ARG A 433 12.91 13.60 9.69
CA ARG A 433 14.14 12.81 9.57
C ARG A 433 13.84 11.35 9.92
N GLY A 434 14.11 10.45 8.99
CA GLY A 434 14.00 9.01 9.20
C GLY A 434 15.16 8.46 10.02
N TYR A 435 14.90 7.37 10.74
CA TYR A 435 15.93 6.69 11.53
C TYR A 435 16.93 5.95 10.62
N PHE A 436 18.20 5.92 11.03
CA PHE A 436 19.30 5.19 10.38
C PHE A 436 19.64 5.58 8.93
N GLN A 437 19.13 6.71 8.45
CA GLN A 437 19.40 7.15 7.08
C GLN A 437 20.77 7.86 6.96
N PRO A 438 21.55 7.66 5.89
CA PRO A 438 21.23 6.91 4.65
C PRO A 438 21.56 5.40 4.71
N TYR A 439 22.18 4.90 5.78
CA TYR A 439 22.63 3.50 5.87
C TYR A 439 21.47 2.50 5.79
N GLY A 440 20.34 2.82 6.44
CA GLY A 440 19.13 2.01 6.38
C GLY A 440 18.60 1.84 4.94
N THR A 441 18.70 2.89 4.12
CA THR A 441 18.32 2.80 2.69
C THR A 441 19.26 1.87 1.91
N TRP A 442 20.57 1.87 2.17
CA TRP A 442 21.48 0.94 1.51
C TRP A 442 21.19 -0.52 1.88
N VAL A 443 20.95 -0.79 3.16
CA VAL A 443 20.56 -2.15 3.62
C VAL A 443 19.25 -2.58 2.95
N ALA A 444 18.26 -1.69 2.92
CA ALA A 444 16.98 -1.98 2.27
C ALA A 444 17.15 -2.23 0.77
N LEU A 445 17.95 -1.41 0.07
CA LEU A 445 18.20 -1.56 -1.36
C LEU A 445 18.86 -2.91 -1.69
N VAL A 446 19.90 -3.30 -0.95
CA VAL A 446 20.59 -4.59 -1.16
C VAL A 446 19.65 -5.76 -0.89
N TRP A 447 18.86 -5.69 0.19
CA TRP A 447 17.86 -6.72 0.51
C TRP A 447 16.80 -6.86 -0.59
N LEU A 448 16.19 -5.74 -1.01
CA LEU A 448 15.13 -5.75 -2.02
C LEU A 448 15.65 -6.24 -3.38
N MET A 449 16.85 -5.84 -3.78
CA MET A 449 17.48 -6.37 -4.99
C MET A 449 17.76 -7.86 -4.90
N ALA A 450 18.21 -8.34 -3.75
CA ALA A 450 18.42 -9.77 -3.53
C ALA A 450 17.09 -10.55 -3.61
N VAL A 451 16.01 -10.01 -2.98
CA VAL A 451 14.69 -10.64 -3.04
C VAL A 451 14.18 -10.65 -4.50
N GLU A 452 14.28 -9.56 -5.26
CA GLU A 452 13.84 -9.48 -6.66
C GLU A 452 14.59 -10.48 -7.55
N ILE A 453 15.91 -10.60 -7.41
CA ILE A 453 16.74 -11.52 -8.22
C ILE A 453 16.44 -12.98 -7.87
N PHE A 454 16.30 -13.28 -6.59
CA PHE A 454 16.12 -14.66 -6.12
C PHE A 454 14.65 -15.05 -5.95
N TYR A 455 13.67 -14.17 -6.24
CA TYR A 455 12.25 -14.45 -6.08
C TYR A 455 11.80 -15.75 -6.75
N GLY A 456 12.24 -15.99 -7.97
CA GLY A 456 11.91 -17.20 -8.74
C GLY A 456 12.96 -18.30 -8.71
N TYR A 457 13.92 -18.33 -7.77
CA TYR A 457 15.06 -19.25 -7.78
C TYR A 457 14.67 -20.73 -7.91
N ALA A 458 13.51 -21.12 -7.35
CA ALA A 458 13.02 -22.49 -7.35
C ALA A 458 12.84 -23.09 -8.75
N ILE A 459 12.63 -22.24 -9.76
CA ILE A 459 12.45 -22.64 -11.16
C ILE A 459 13.77 -23.16 -11.76
N PHE A 460 14.90 -22.61 -11.29
CA PHE A 460 16.23 -22.98 -11.78
C PHE A 460 16.76 -24.26 -11.14
N LEU A 461 16.04 -24.83 -10.17
CA LEU A 461 16.39 -26.11 -9.59
C LEU A 461 16.13 -27.23 -10.58
N ARG A 462 16.93 -28.30 -10.48
CA ARG A 462 16.92 -29.44 -11.41
C ARG A 462 15.51 -30.05 -11.55
N GLY A 463 15.00 -30.09 -12.78
CA GLY A 463 13.70 -30.70 -13.10
C GLY A 463 12.48 -29.85 -12.78
N ARG A 464 12.64 -28.55 -12.41
CA ARG A 464 11.54 -27.66 -12.03
C ARG A 464 11.33 -26.48 -13.01
N TRP A 465 11.98 -26.51 -14.16
CA TRP A 465 11.84 -25.46 -15.15
C TRP A 465 10.41 -25.37 -15.69
N ASP A 466 9.77 -24.24 -15.48
CA ASP A 466 8.45 -23.88 -16.02
C ASP A 466 8.52 -22.47 -16.59
N ILE A 467 8.29 -22.35 -17.90
CA ILE A 467 8.39 -21.09 -18.63
C ILE A 467 7.29 -20.10 -18.18
N GLY A 468 6.09 -20.58 -17.83
CA GLY A 468 4.98 -19.74 -17.38
C GLY A 468 5.28 -19.14 -16.01
N ILE A 469 5.82 -19.92 -15.07
CA ILE A 469 6.23 -19.44 -13.74
C ILE A 469 7.43 -18.49 -13.87
N PHE A 470 8.39 -18.78 -14.78
CA PHE A 470 9.51 -17.87 -15.04
C PHE A 470 9.02 -16.48 -15.44
N PHE A 471 8.16 -16.41 -16.45
CA PHE A 471 7.61 -15.11 -16.87
C PHE A 471 6.76 -14.47 -15.79
N SER A 472 5.94 -15.21 -15.05
CA SER A 472 5.15 -14.61 -13.98
C SER A 472 6.02 -13.97 -12.88
N ASN A 473 7.19 -14.54 -12.58
CA ASN A 473 8.09 -14.02 -11.54
C ASN A 473 8.92 -12.81 -12.01
N TYR A 474 9.42 -12.81 -13.25
CA TYR A 474 10.43 -11.84 -13.68
C TYR A 474 9.93 -10.80 -14.66
N THR A 475 8.69 -10.89 -15.16
CA THR A 475 8.17 -9.96 -16.19
C THR A 475 8.22 -8.51 -15.73
N MET A 476 7.87 -8.21 -14.47
CA MET A 476 7.84 -6.82 -14.00
C MET A 476 9.25 -6.22 -13.91
N GLY A 477 10.23 -6.99 -13.46
CA GLY A 477 11.64 -6.58 -13.47
C GLY A 477 12.18 -6.32 -14.89
N PHE A 478 11.94 -7.24 -15.83
CA PHE A 478 12.33 -7.06 -17.23
C PHE A 478 11.61 -5.88 -17.88
N LEU A 479 10.32 -5.73 -17.62
CA LEU A 479 9.53 -4.63 -18.14
C LEU A 479 10.05 -3.28 -17.63
N ALA A 480 10.41 -3.19 -16.36
CA ALA A 480 11.01 -1.97 -15.79
C ALA A 480 12.31 -1.59 -16.54
N ILE A 481 13.21 -2.57 -16.77
CA ILE A 481 14.43 -2.35 -17.51
C ILE A 481 14.13 -1.91 -18.95
N CYS A 482 13.20 -2.58 -19.64
CA CYS A 482 12.79 -2.24 -21.00
C CYS A 482 12.19 -0.84 -21.09
N LEU A 483 11.31 -0.45 -20.15
CA LEU A 483 10.70 0.88 -20.10
C LEU A 483 11.76 1.97 -19.89
N PHE A 484 12.68 1.75 -18.94
CA PHE A 484 13.78 2.69 -18.69
C PHE A 484 14.66 2.85 -19.94
N CYS A 485 15.14 1.76 -20.52
CA CYS A 485 16.03 1.80 -21.68
C CYS A 485 15.34 2.41 -22.90
N SER A 486 14.08 2.05 -23.17
CA SER A 486 13.34 2.59 -24.32
C SER A 486 13.16 4.10 -24.23
N TRP A 487 12.73 4.61 -23.07
CA TRP A 487 12.55 6.06 -22.89
C TRP A 487 13.89 6.80 -22.91
N LYS A 488 14.92 6.23 -22.28
CA LYS A 488 16.29 6.75 -22.29
C LYS A 488 16.82 6.94 -23.71
N ILE A 489 16.60 5.96 -24.58
CA ILE A 489 17.05 6.01 -26.00
C ILE A 489 16.20 6.98 -26.81
N LEU A 490 14.86 6.92 -26.68
CA LEU A 490 13.94 7.74 -27.45
C LEU A 490 14.05 9.22 -27.14
N LYS A 491 14.17 9.58 -25.87
CA LYS A 491 14.20 10.98 -25.40
C LYS A 491 15.61 11.50 -25.12
N ARG A 492 16.63 10.62 -25.16
CA ARG A 492 18.04 10.97 -24.86
C ARG A 492 18.19 11.69 -23.52
N THR A 493 17.41 11.26 -22.51
CA THR A 493 17.41 11.88 -21.20
C THR A 493 18.79 11.75 -20.51
N GLN A 494 19.09 12.63 -19.57
CA GLN A 494 20.35 12.62 -18.82
C GLN A 494 20.07 12.48 -17.34
N PHE A 495 20.99 11.81 -16.63
CA PHE A 495 20.93 11.79 -15.16
C PHE A 495 21.10 13.19 -14.60
N VAL A 496 20.26 13.53 -13.63
CA VAL A 496 20.32 14.82 -12.93
C VAL A 496 21.58 14.85 -12.07
N ARG A 497 22.40 15.89 -12.27
CA ARG A 497 23.59 16.09 -11.42
C ARG A 497 23.14 16.58 -10.04
N PRO A 498 23.77 16.11 -8.94
CA PRO A 498 23.37 16.49 -7.58
C PRO A 498 23.31 18.01 -7.35
N GLU A 499 24.22 18.76 -7.98
CA GLU A 499 24.30 20.22 -7.87
C GLU A 499 23.13 20.94 -8.55
N HIS A 500 22.49 20.29 -9.55
CA HIS A 500 21.40 20.84 -10.35
C HIS A 500 20.03 20.21 -10.00
N ALA A 501 20.00 19.29 -9.04
CA ALA A 501 18.74 18.70 -8.59
C ALA A 501 17.87 19.80 -7.95
N ASP A 502 16.62 19.93 -8.43
CA ASP A 502 15.73 20.95 -7.92
C ASP A 502 15.18 20.57 -6.53
N LEU A 503 15.69 21.22 -5.50
CA LEU A 503 15.25 21.09 -4.10
C LEU A 503 14.31 22.22 -3.67
N VAL A 504 14.00 23.15 -4.54
CA VAL A 504 13.10 24.30 -4.29
C VAL A 504 11.70 24.01 -4.81
N TRP A 505 11.60 23.64 -6.06
CA TRP A 505 10.41 23.23 -6.81
C TRP A 505 9.08 23.76 -6.22
N ILE A 506 8.17 22.90 -5.72
CA ILE A 506 6.88 23.32 -5.18
C ILE A 506 6.93 23.78 -3.71
N ARG A 507 8.10 23.77 -3.08
CA ARG A 507 8.26 24.11 -1.66
C ARG A 507 7.64 25.46 -1.29
N PRO A 508 7.83 26.56 -2.06
CA PRO A 508 7.21 27.86 -1.73
C PRO A 508 5.68 27.82 -1.74
N ALA A 509 5.08 27.11 -2.71
CA ALA A 509 3.63 26.97 -2.78
C ALA A 509 3.03 26.16 -1.62
N VAL A 510 3.78 25.16 -1.12
CA VAL A 510 3.39 24.40 0.06
C VAL A 510 3.53 25.23 1.33
N ASP A 511 4.62 26.00 1.47
CA ASP A 511 4.87 26.89 2.61
C ASP A 511 3.76 27.97 2.71
N GLU A 512 3.41 28.59 1.59
CA GLU A 512 2.33 29.59 1.52
C GLU A 512 0.97 28.98 1.90
N HIS A 513 0.66 27.78 1.36
CA HIS A 513 -0.59 27.10 1.68
C HIS A 513 -0.69 26.76 3.18
N GLU A 514 0.37 26.23 3.79
CA GLU A 514 0.38 25.91 5.22
C GLU A 514 0.30 27.16 6.10
N ALA A 515 0.95 28.25 5.71
CA ALA A 515 0.86 29.54 6.40
C ALA A 515 -0.56 30.10 6.37
N ALA A 516 -1.23 30.05 5.20
CA ALA A 516 -2.62 30.48 5.05
C ALA A 516 -3.59 29.67 5.92
N MET A 517 -3.39 28.36 6.01
CA MET A 517 -4.21 27.48 6.87
C MET A 517 -3.97 27.74 8.36
N ALA A 518 -2.74 28.02 8.77
CA ALA A 518 -2.41 28.36 10.17
C ALA A 518 -3.01 29.72 10.57
N GLY A 519 -3.03 30.70 9.66
CA GLY A 519 -3.68 32.02 9.87
C GLY A 519 -5.19 31.88 10.12
N ASN A 520 -5.87 31.09 9.28
CA ASN A 520 -7.32 30.85 9.42
C ASN A 520 -7.70 30.17 10.74
N GLU A 521 -6.86 29.26 11.28
CA GLU A 521 -7.13 28.61 12.58
C GLU A 521 -6.96 29.57 13.75
N ASN A 522 -5.98 30.45 13.70
CA ASN A 522 -5.81 31.46 14.73
C ASN A 522 -7.03 32.40 14.79
N GLU A 523 -7.60 32.77 13.65
CA GLU A 523 -8.85 33.54 13.60
C GLU A 523 -10.07 32.75 14.13
N VAL A 524 -10.21 31.47 13.73
CA VAL A 524 -11.31 30.61 14.21
C VAL A 524 -11.12 30.26 15.69
N GLY A 525 -9.89 30.03 16.15
CA GLY A 525 -9.56 29.81 17.55
C GLY A 525 -9.87 31.01 18.43
N LEU A 526 -9.59 32.23 17.94
CA LEU A 526 -9.96 33.47 18.61
C LEU A 526 -11.48 33.67 18.67
N ARG A 527 -12.23 33.30 17.64
CA ARG A 527 -13.70 33.34 17.63
C ARG A 527 -14.36 32.31 18.56
N ARG A 528 -13.68 31.19 18.84
CA ARG A 528 -14.18 30.11 19.73
C ARG A 528 -13.79 30.29 21.19
N ARG A 529 -12.92 31.25 21.56
CA ARG A 529 -12.69 31.60 22.97
C ARG A 529 -13.95 32.21 23.54
N PRO A 530 -14.58 31.64 24.60
CA PRO A 530 -15.78 32.21 25.17
C PRO A 530 -15.49 33.64 25.64
N ALA A 531 -16.43 34.56 25.36
CA ALA A 531 -16.32 35.98 25.65
C ALA A 531 -15.97 36.30 27.13
N GLN A 532 -16.05 35.35 28.02
CA GLN A 532 -15.65 35.45 29.42
C GLN A 532 -14.14 35.54 29.63
N LEU A 533 -13.31 34.91 28.82
CA LEU A 533 -11.84 34.98 28.93
C LEU A 533 -11.29 36.30 28.40
N VAL A 534 -11.92 36.90 27.39
CA VAL A 534 -11.54 38.23 26.85
C VAL A 534 -11.82 39.33 27.87
N ARG A 535 -12.84 39.20 28.73
CA ARG A 535 -13.12 40.14 29.83
C ARG A 535 -12.10 40.08 30.97
N VAL A 536 -11.49 38.95 31.21
CA VAL A 536 -10.46 38.79 32.26
C VAL A 536 -9.15 39.46 31.82
N ASP A 537 -8.73 39.25 30.56
CA ASP A 537 -7.52 39.88 30.02
C ASP A 537 -7.65 41.42 29.92
N MET A 538 -8.83 41.94 29.59
CA MET A 538 -9.06 43.38 29.59
C MET A 538 -9.11 44.00 30.99
N LYS A 539 -9.54 43.26 32.03
CA LYS A 539 -9.49 43.74 33.40
C LYS A 539 -8.07 43.75 33.97
N LEU A 540 -7.25 42.75 33.62
CA LEU A 540 -5.84 42.68 34.04
C LEU A 540 -4.99 43.76 33.34
N SER A 541 -5.25 44.08 32.06
CA SER A 541 -4.55 45.18 31.35
C SER A 541 -4.94 46.56 31.81
N ARG A 542 -6.14 46.75 32.42
CA ARG A 542 -6.56 48.04 33.03
C ARG A 542 -6.02 48.20 34.46
N ALA A 543 -5.79 47.10 35.17
CA ALA A 543 -5.21 47.17 36.55
C ALA A 543 -3.70 47.51 36.56
N SER A 544 -2.99 47.28 35.45
CA SER A 544 -1.57 47.64 35.29
C SER A 544 -1.30 49.07 34.85
N ARG A 545 -2.35 49.92 34.66
CA ARG A 545 -2.26 51.34 34.21
C ARG A 545 -2.85 52.30 35.25
N SER A 546 -2.59 52.13 36.53
CA SER A 546 -2.82 53.21 37.49
C SER A 546 -1.54 54.04 37.65
N PRO A 547 -1.59 55.37 37.51
CA PRO A 547 -0.41 56.20 37.68
C PRO A 547 -0.02 56.24 39.14
N ARG A 548 1.26 56.02 39.43
CA ARG A 548 1.83 56.41 40.71
C ARG A 548 1.92 57.94 40.74
N VAL A 549 1.24 58.53 41.69
CA VAL A 549 1.50 59.86 42.21
C VAL A 549 2.53 59.78 43.32
#